data_017da7083e96e970ee9759567fddef09
#
_entry.id   017da7083e96e970ee9759567fddef09
#
_cell.length_a   1.000
_cell.length_b   1.000
_cell.length_c   1.000
_cell.angle_alpha   90.00
_cell.angle_beta   90.00
_cell.angle_gamma   90.00
#
_symmetry.space_group_name_H-M   'P 1'
#
loop_
_entity.id
_entity.type
_entity.pdbx_description
1 polymer ?
#
loop_
_entity_poly.entity_id
_entity_poly.type
_entity_poly.pdbx_seq_one_letter_code
_entity_poly.pdbx_strand_id
1 'polypeptide(L)'
;MVPLVKEKNEDERICSLDGLRGLAALAVVAFHYTGGALHRLLPGGQFVTLFFILSGLVLSIAPLRVGAGSYDWPRYQLRRVVRLAIPTCAAVGLCCAVSTIAMRAGWEAPEYAAAFASSAPSAWLHGLLTQLDMLSMTTAGSRVDGSTLAMVDLPSWSMCWELLFSLALPMYVLVATDMRIVAPVVLACVLASEWAQWPPLRHMAVFALGVALARSLVDRGRESMRGIVAVPAALCGVVLICQSGLGVLPGIAAQPLAVCGCLLLVVVALGDDVVSALLSTAPFRWLGRVSFSLYLTHLPVRDWIMPYIPVQGALRPVLLVALCLLVAEAFHLLVERPATMLSRRLGR
;
A
#
# COMPACT_ATOMS: atom_id res chain seq x y z
N MET A 1 -41.37 -14.14 23.38
CA MET A 1 -41.05 -12.81 22.89
C MET A 1 -39.54 -12.66 23.02
N VAL A 2 -38.81 -13.08 21.99
CA VAL A 2 -37.34 -13.04 21.95
C VAL A 2 -36.97 -11.60 21.57
N PRO A 3 -36.10 -10.89 22.29
CA PRO A 3 -35.68 -9.55 21.91
C PRO A 3 -34.88 -9.65 20.63
N LEU A 4 -35.33 -8.93 19.61
CA LEU A 4 -34.59 -8.66 18.37
C LEU A 4 -33.24 -8.05 18.76
N VAL A 5 -32.19 -8.86 18.67
CA VAL A 5 -30.81 -8.39 18.70
C VAL A 5 -30.67 -7.44 17.51
N LYS A 6 -30.59 -6.16 17.80
CA LYS A 6 -30.25 -5.12 16.83
C LYS A 6 -29.04 -5.61 16.06
N GLU A 7 -29.20 -5.90 14.75
CA GLU A 7 -28.08 -6.12 13.83
C GLU A 7 -27.13 -4.93 13.96
N LYS A 8 -26.04 -5.18 14.67
CA LYS A 8 -24.95 -4.24 14.80
C LYS A 8 -24.29 -4.20 13.44
N ASN A 9 -24.39 -3.04 12.78
CA ASN A 9 -23.94 -2.74 11.42
C ASN A 9 -22.70 -3.57 11.02
N GLU A 10 -22.83 -4.34 9.94
CA GLU A 10 -21.82 -5.25 9.37
C GLU A 10 -20.55 -4.56 8.84
N ASP A 11 -20.43 -3.26 8.97
CA ASP A 11 -19.28 -2.44 8.55
C ASP A 11 -18.57 -1.80 9.77
N GLU A 12 -18.23 -2.57 10.78
CA GLU A 12 -17.31 -2.06 11.79
C GLU A 12 -15.89 -1.98 11.19
N ARG A 13 -15.69 -0.94 10.39
CA ARG A 13 -14.39 -0.54 9.83
C ARG A 13 -13.41 -0.38 10.98
N ILE A 14 -12.34 -1.15 10.96
CA ILE A 14 -11.33 -1.11 12.01
C ILE A 14 -10.50 0.17 11.82
N CYS A 15 -10.91 1.26 12.47
CA CYS A 15 -10.34 2.59 12.29
C CYS A 15 -8.84 2.66 12.55
N SER A 16 -8.33 1.84 13.47
CA SER A 16 -6.91 1.77 13.79
C SER A 16 -6.07 1.25 12.62
N LEU A 17 -6.59 0.29 11.84
CA LEU A 17 -5.91 -0.20 10.63
C LEU A 17 -5.88 0.86 9.52
N ASP A 18 -6.94 1.69 9.41
CA ASP A 18 -6.92 2.83 8.50
C ASP A 18 -5.84 3.84 8.92
N GLY A 19 -5.75 4.16 10.22
CA GLY A 19 -4.70 5.04 10.75
C GLY A 19 -3.29 4.50 10.50
N LEU A 20 -3.08 3.20 10.74
CA LEU A 20 -1.80 2.54 10.46
C LEU A 20 -1.44 2.60 8.96
N ARG A 21 -2.43 2.37 8.08
CA ARG A 21 -2.24 2.50 6.63
C ARG A 21 -1.87 3.92 6.22
N GLY A 22 -2.48 4.92 6.86
CA GLY A 22 -2.16 6.32 6.65
C GLY A 22 -0.72 6.65 7.03
N LEU A 23 -0.26 6.20 8.19
CA LEU A 23 1.14 6.36 8.62
C LEU A 23 2.12 5.66 7.68
N ALA A 24 1.79 4.46 7.20
CA ALA A 24 2.61 3.74 6.23
C ALA A 24 2.74 4.52 4.91
N ALA A 25 1.65 5.13 4.42
CA ALA A 25 1.69 5.98 3.22
C ALA A 25 2.57 7.22 3.43
N LEU A 26 2.44 7.88 4.58
CA LEU A 26 3.26 9.02 4.91
C LEU A 26 4.76 8.65 5.03
N ALA A 27 5.07 7.47 5.57
CA ALA A 27 6.43 6.97 5.65
C ALA A 27 7.03 6.68 4.25
N VAL A 28 6.23 6.16 3.30
CA VAL A 28 6.64 6.00 1.90
C VAL A 28 6.93 7.37 1.26
N VAL A 29 6.08 8.37 1.48
CA VAL A 29 6.33 9.73 1.01
C VAL A 29 7.63 10.27 1.61
N ALA A 30 7.79 10.18 2.91
CA ALA A 30 9.01 10.65 3.60
C ALA A 30 10.27 9.94 3.07
N PHE A 31 10.21 8.63 2.81
CA PHE A 31 11.29 7.89 2.15
C PHE A 31 11.70 8.53 0.81
N HIS A 32 10.74 8.87 -0.04
CA HIS A 32 11.02 9.44 -1.36
C HIS A 32 11.46 10.91 -1.32
N TYR A 33 11.15 11.64 -0.24
CA TYR A 33 11.46 13.07 -0.09
C TYR A 33 12.68 13.38 0.75
N THR A 34 13.20 12.40 1.47
CA THR A 34 14.34 12.59 2.37
C THR A 34 15.58 11.90 1.81
N GLY A 35 16.74 12.37 2.24
CA GLY A 35 18.05 11.78 1.94
C GLY A 35 18.79 11.38 3.20
N GLY A 36 19.99 10.80 3.02
CA GLY A 36 20.91 10.50 4.13
C GLY A 36 20.35 9.51 5.15
N ALA A 37 20.50 9.84 6.44
CA ALA A 37 20.11 8.95 7.53
C ALA A 37 18.59 8.72 7.60
N LEU A 38 17.77 9.75 7.38
CA LEU A 38 16.33 9.66 7.47
C LEU A 38 15.73 8.77 6.35
N HIS A 39 16.27 8.84 5.15
CA HIS A 39 15.92 7.93 4.07
C HIS A 39 16.16 6.46 4.44
N ARG A 40 17.30 6.18 5.10
CA ARG A 40 17.63 4.83 5.56
C ARG A 40 16.76 4.36 6.74
N LEU A 41 16.32 5.29 7.60
CA LEU A 41 15.42 4.97 8.72
C LEU A 41 13.99 4.65 8.27
N LEU A 42 13.58 5.08 7.07
CA LEU A 42 12.23 4.89 6.55
C LEU A 42 12.26 4.01 5.29
N PRO A 43 12.53 2.70 5.39
CA PRO A 43 12.65 1.82 4.23
C PRO A 43 11.31 1.66 3.51
N GLY A 44 11.07 2.40 2.43
CA GLY A 44 9.80 2.46 1.70
C GLY A 44 9.24 1.11 1.31
N GLY A 45 10.09 0.16 0.87
CA GLY A 45 9.68 -1.20 0.52
C GLY A 45 9.05 -1.99 1.67
N GLN A 46 9.43 -1.71 2.94
CA GLN A 46 8.83 -2.37 4.09
C GLN A 46 7.43 -1.84 4.41
N PHE A 47 7.18 -0.56 4.15
CA PHE A 47 5.83 -0.01 4.28
C PHE A 47 4.90 -0.54 3.18
N VAL A 48 5.41 -0.89 2.00
CA VAL A 48 4.65 -1.65 0.98
C VAL A 48 4.37 -3.07 1.48
N THR A 49 5.33 -3.73 2.13
CA THR A 49 5.09 -5.03 2.80
C THR A 49 3.96 -4.93 3.82
N LEU A 50 3.95 -3.87 4.63
CA LEU A 50 2.86 -3.60 5.58
C LEU A 50 1.51 -3.43 4.86
N PHE A 51 1.46 -2.73 3.71
CA PHE A 51 0.23 -2.62 2.91
C PHE A 51 -0.28 -3.98 2.45
N PHE A 52 0.58 -4.87 1.99
CA PHE A 52 0.15 -6.21 1.55
C PHE A 52 -0.40 -7.05 2.70
N ILE A 53 0.18 -6.99 3.90
CA ILE A 53 -0.37 -7.66 5.10
C ILE A 53 -1.75 -7.07 5.43
N LEU A 54 -1.88 -5.74 5.46
CA LEU A 54 -3.15 -5.06 5.73
C LEU A 54 -4.22 -5.39 4.69
N SER A 55 -3.84 -5.48 3.41
CA SER A 55 -4.77 -5.85 2.34
C SER A 55 -5.23 -7.29 2.49
N GLY A 56 -4.33 -8.24 2.71
CA GLY A 56 -4.68 -9.63 2.98
C GLY A 56 -5.64 -9.76 4.16
N LEU A 57 -5.36 -9.04 5.25
CA LEU A 57 -6.22 -9.02 6.44
C LEU A 57 -7.62 -8.45 6.13
N VAL A 58 -7.69 -7.21 5.66
CA VAL A 58 -8.98 -6.50 5.52
C VAL A 58 -9.88 -7.12 4.47
N LEU A 59 -9.31 -7.58 3.34
CA LEU A 59 -10.09 -8.18 2.25
C LEU A 59 -10.65 -9.56 2.59
N SER A 60 -10.01 -10.28 3.53
CA SER A 60 -10.41 -11.64 3.89
C SER A 60 -11.48 -11.71 4.97
N ILE A 61 -11.69 -10.64 5.75
CA ILE A 61 -12.64 -10.65 6.88
C ILE A 61 -14.06 -11.00 6.39
N ALA A 62 -14.56 -10.33 5.35
CA ALA A 62 -15.91 -10.55 4.85
C ALA A 62 -16.13 -11.98 4.31
N PRO A 63 -15.30 -12.50 3.37
CA PRO A 63 -15.49 -13.86 2.87
C PRO A 63 -15.27 -14.93 3.93
N LEU A 64 -14.44 -14.69 4.95
CA LEU A 64 -14.25 -15.62 6.06
C LEU A 64 -15.47 -15.66 7.00
N ARG A 65 -16.13 -14.52 7.24
CA ARG A 65 -17.36 -14.45 8.07
C ARG A 65 -18.57 -15.10 7.40
N VAL A 66 -18.75 -14.86 6.10
CA VAL A 66 -19.89 -15.38 5.31
C VAL A 66 -19.67 -16.85 4.94
N GLY A 67 -18.42 -17.28 4.83
CA GLY A 67 -18.01 -18.56 4.27
C GLY A 67 -17.65 -18.45 2.79
N ALA A 68 -16.50 -18.98 2.42
CA ALA A 68 -15.93 -18.84 1.07
C ALA A 68 -16.85 -19.37 -0.05
N GLY A 69 -17.64 -20.43 0.24
CA GLY A 69 -18.56 -21.02 -0.74
C GLY A 69 -19.83 -20.20 -0.96
N SER A 70 -20.21 -19.33 -0.01
CA SER A 70 -21.41 -18.49 -0.07
C SER A 70 -21.11 -17.04 -0.43
N TYR A 71 -19.84 -16.69 -0.63
CA TYR A 71 -19.41 -15.32 -0.93
C TYR A 71 -19.49 -15.03 -2.42
N ASP A 72 -20.04 -13.87 -2.77
CA ASP A 72 -20.21 -13.44 -4.18
C ASP A 72 -18.86 -12.94 -4.75
N TRP A 73 -18.03 -13.88 -5.21
CA TRP A 73 -16.71 -13.61 -5.75
C TRP A 73 -16.71 -12.77 -7.03
N PRO A 74 -17.57 -13.02 -8.04
CA PRO A 74 -17.63 -12.20 -9.24
C PRO A 74 -17.89 -10.72 -8.91
N ARG A 75 -18.83 -10.47 -8.01
CA ARG A 75 -19.18 -9.13 -7.56
C ARG A 75 -18.04 -8.47 -6.80
N TYR A 76 -17.37 -9.21 -5.92
CA TYR A 76 -16.18 -8.74 -5.23
C TYR A 76 -15.08 -8.34 -6.21
N GLN A 77 -14.76 -9.21 -7.19
CA GLN A 77 -13.71 -8.95 -8.17
C GLN A 77 -14.01 -7.73 -9.02
N LEU A 78 -15.25 -7.59 -9.53
CA LEU A 78 -15.66 -6.42 -10.31
C LEU A 78 -15.47 -5.11 -9.50
N ARG A 79 -15.96 -5.11 -8.26
CA ARG A 79 -15.78 -3.95 -7.35
C ARG A 79 -14.32 -3.62 -7.14
N ARG A 80 -13.48 -4.63 -6.99
CA ARG A 80 -12.06 -4.47 -6.73
C ARG A 80 -11.32 -3.91 -7.92
N VAL A 81 -11.59 -4.47 -9.12
CA VAL A 81 -11.03 -3.97 -10.39
C VAL A 81 -11.39 -2.49 -10.59
N VAL A 82 -12.65 -2.13 -10.50
CA VAL A 82 -13.11 -0.75 -10.69
C VAL A 82 -12.46 0.20 -9.67
N ARG A 83 -12.38 -0.22 -8.41
CA ARG A 83 -11.83 0.59 -7.31
C ARG A 83 -10.32 0.83 -7.45
N LEU A 84 -9.57 -0.11 -8.01
CA LEU A 84 -8.13 0.03 -8.19
C LEU A 84 -7.78 0.64 -9.55
N ALA A 85 -8.39 0.15 -10.63
CA ALA A 85 -8.02 0.54 -12.00
C ALA A 85 -8.33 2.02 -12.27
N ILE A 86 -9.51 2.52 -11.90
CA ILE A 86 -9.89 3.91 -12.20
C ILE A 86 -8.91 4.92 -11.55
N PRO A 87 -8.63 4.87 -10.24
CA PRO A 87 -7.68 5.81 -9.65
C PRO A 87 -6.25 5.62 -10.17
N THR A 88 -5.80 4.39 -10.41
CA THR A 88 -4.45 4.12 -10.93
C THR A 88 -4.30 4.68 -12.35
N CYS A 89 -5.26 4.42 -13.25
CA CYS A 89 -5.23 4.99 -14.60
C CYS A 89 -5.32 6.53 -14.57
N ALA A 90 -6.12 7.10 -13.68
CA ALA A 90 -6.21 8.55 -13.52
C ALA A 90 -4.90 9.16 -13.00
N ALA A 91 -4.21 8.50 -12.07
CA ALA A 91 -2.90 8.95 -11.58
C ALA A 91 -1.85 8.90 -12.69
N VAL A 92 -1.78 7.80 -13.45
CA VAL A 92 -0.89 7.69 -14.62
C VAL A 92 -1.21 8.78 -15.64
N GLY A 93 -2.50 9.00 -15.95
CA GLY A 93 -2.93 10.07 -16.87
C GLY A 93 -2.53 11.46 -16.35
N LEU A 94 -2.65 11.71 -15.04
CA LEU A 94 -2.21 12.95 -14.40
C LEU A 94 -0.69 13.13 -14.54
N CYS A 95 0.10 12.08 -14.27
CA CYS A 95 1.54 12.10 -14.44
C CYS A 95 1.92 12.48 -15.88
N CYS A 96 1.30 11.82 -16.86
CA CYS A 96 1.52 12.11 -18.27
C CYS A 96 1.16 13.57 -18.62
N ALA A 97 0.01 14.05 -18.14
CA ALA A 97 -0.45 15.42 -18.40
C ALA A 97 0.52 16.47 -17.82
N VAL A 98 0.87 16.31 -16.54
CA VAL A 98 1.81 17.21 -15.86
C VAL A 98 3.16 17.19 -16.55
N SER A 99 3.69 16.01 -16.89
CA SER A 99 4.95 15.86 -17.61
C SER A 99 4.93 16.59 -18.95
N THR A 100 3.86 16.43 -19.74
CA THR A 100 3.71 17.08 -21.04
C THR A 100 3.65 18.61 -20.92
N ILE A 101 2.86 19.11 -19.96
CA ILE A 101 2.71 20.56 -19.73
C ILE A 101 4.03 21.16 -19.27
N ALA A 102 4.72 20.52 -18.33
CA ALA A 102 5.97 21.01 -17.78
C ALA A 102 7.06 21.06 -18.84
N MET A 103 7.19 20.03 -19.69
CA MET A 103 8.15 20.03 -20.79
C MET A 103 7.86 21.11 -21.84
N ARG A 104 6.58 21.33 -22.17
CA ARG A 104 6.19 22.43 -23.08
C ARG A 104 6.46 23.81 -22.49
N ALA A 105 6.45 23.93 -21.17
CA ALA A 105 6.81 25.14 -20.45
C ALA A 105 8.33 25.34 -20.33
N GLY A 106 9.14 24.44 -20.89
CA GLY A 106 10.61 24.49 -20.83
C GLY A 106 11.19 24.05 -19.49
N TRP A 107 10.44 23.30 -18.69
CA TRP A 107 10.95 22.75 -17.45
C TRP A 107 11.85 21.55 -17.74
N GLU A 108 12.94 21.45 -16.99
CA GLU A 108 13.83 20.28 -17.08
C GLU A 108 13.06 19.01 -16.70
N ALA A 109 12.96 18.10 -17.65
CA ALA A 109 12.31 16.83 -17.43
C ALA A 109 13.22 15.91 -16.61
N PRO A 110 12.69 15.20 -15.59
CA PRO A 110 13.38 14.07 -15.02
C PRO A 110 13.74 13.05 -16.12
N GLU A 111 14.87 12.34 -15.97
CA GLU A 111 15.39 11.42 -17.00
C GLU A 111 14.33 10.43 -17.53
N TYR A 112 13.44 9.95 -16.65
CA TYR A 112 12.35 9.03 -17.05
C TYR A 112 11.23 9.73 -17.85
N ALA A 113 11.06 11.03 -17.72
CA ALA A 113 10.04 11.79 -18.45
C ALA A 113 10.49 12.24 -19.83
N ALA A 114 11.79 12.19 -20.13
CA ALA A 114 12.33 12.53 -21.45
C ALA A 114 11.71 11.66 -22.56
N ALA A 115 11.30 10.45 -22.26
CA ALA A 115 10.60 9.57 -23.19
C ALA A 115 9.20 10.05 -23.58
N PHE A 116 8.54 10.88 -22.73
CA PHE A 116 7.26 11.52 -23.05
C PHE A 116 7.41 12.82 -23.83
N ALA A 117 8.65 13.30 -24.03
CA ALA A 117 8.95 14.51 -24.79
C ALA A 117 8.58 14.38 -26.28
N SER A 118 8.51 13.18 -26.82
CA SER A 118 7.94 12.97 -28.14
C SER A 118 6.42 13.15 -28.05
N SER A 119 5.94 14.28 -28.50
CA SER A 119 4.56 14.78 -28.41
C SER A 119 3.51 13.97 -29.20
N ALA A 120 3.78 12.71 -29.54
CA ALA A 120 2.86 11.85 -30.27
C ALA A 120 1.82 11.23 -29.34
N PRO A 121 0.51 11.20 -29.70
CA PRO A 121 -0.51 10.47 -28.96
C PRO A 121 -0.17 8.99 -28.72
N SER A 122 0.64 8.39 -29.59
CA SER A 122 1.17 7.04 -29.43
C SER A 122 2.07 6.87 -28.21
N ALA A 123 2.81 7.90 -27.77
CA ALA A 123 3.66 7.85 -26.59
C ALA A 123 2.82 7.77 -25.30
N TRP A 124 1.67 8.42 -25.27
CA TRP A 124 0.71 8.33 -24.16
C TRP A 124 0.11 6.93 -24.04
N LEU A 125 -0.34 6.40 -25.18
CA LEU A 125 -0.90 5.05 -25.23
C LEU A 125 0.17 4.02 -24.85
N HIS A 126 1.39 4.19 -25.34
CA HIS A 126 2.51 3.31 -25.00
C HIS A 126 2.88 3.40 -23.53
N GLY A 127 2.91 4.59 -22.93
CA GLY A 127 3.09 4.78 -21.47
C GLY A 127 2.00 4.12 -20.65
N LEU A 128 0.75 4.23 -21.08
CA LEU A 128 -0.38 3.56 -20.45
C LEU A 128 -0.29 2.03 -20.60
N LEU A 129 0.08 1.54 -21.76
CA LEU A 129 0.24 0.11 -22.03
C LEU A 129 1.44 -0.48 -21.27
N THR A 130 2.57 0.26 -21.13
CA THR A 130 3.70 -0.19 -20.30
C THR A 130 3.35 -0.22 -18.82
N GLN A 131 2.47 0.65 -18.34
CA GLN A 131 1.94 0.55 -16.97
C GLN A 131 1.03 -0.68 -16.81
N LEU A 132 0.31 -1.08 -17.86
CA LEU A 132 -0.45 -2.34 -17.90
C LEU A 132 0.48 -3.56 -18.05
N ASP A 133 1.62 -3.43 -18.71
CA ASP A 133 2.64 -4.48 -18.85
C ASP A 133 3.39 -4.75 -17.53
N MET A 134 3.37 -3.81 -16.59
CA MET A 134 3.72 -4.10 -15.19
C MET A 134 2.85 -5.19 -14.57
N LEU A 135 1.65 -5.46 -15.11
CA LEU A 135 0.85 -6.64 -14.79
C LEU A 135 1.55 -7.95 -15.19
N SER A 136 2.48 -7.92 -16.14
CA SER A 136 3.22 -9.11 -16.60
C SER A 136 4.27 -9.64 -15.63
N MET A 137 4.39 -9.05 -14.43
CA MET A 137 5.31 -9.48 -13.35
C MET A 137 6.82 -9.36 -13.64
N THR A 138 7.22 -8.86 -14.78
CA THR A 138 8.64 -8.85 -15.19
C THR A 138 9.44 -7.69 -14.61
N THR A 139 8.79 -6.70 -14.00
CA THR A 139 9.42 -5.43 -13.67
C THR A 139 9.62 -5.13 -12.19
N ALA A 140 9.39 -6.08 -11.30
CA ALA A 140 9.82 -5.91 -9.90
C ALA A 140 11.36 -5.95 -9.83
N GLY A 141 12.01 -4.88 -10.29
CA GLY A 141 13.46 -4.70 -10.22
C GLY A 141 14.25 -5.02 -11.49
N SER A 142 13.66 -5.53 -12.56
CA SER A 142 14.37 -5.64 -13.82
C SER A 142 14.37 -4.30 -14.53
N ARG A 143 15.56 -3.83 -14.85
CA ARG A 143 15.76 -2.79 -15.85
C ARG A 143 15.03 -3.26 -17.11
N VAL A 144 13.94 -2.59 -17.46
CA VAL A 144 13.44 -2.68 -18.82
C VAL A 144 14.53 -2.06 -19.67
N ASP A 145 15.13 -2.87 -20.55
CA ASP A 145 16.23 -2.52 -21.45
C ASP A 145 16.18 -1.05 -21.84
N GLY A 146 17.04 -0.22 -21.23
CA GLY A 146 17.39 1.13 -21.66
C GLY A 146 16.27 2.06 -22.14
N SER A 147 15.05 1.59 -22.27
CA SER A 147 13.90 2.39 -22.65
C SER A 147 13.31 3.02 -21.40
N THR A 148 13.53 4.30 -21.28
CA THR A 148 13.03 5.24 -20.26
C THR A 148 11.51 5.30 -20.12
N LEU A 149 10.77 4.51 -20.87
CA LEU A 149 9.31 4.45 -20.92
C LEU A 149 8.66 3.72 -19.73
N ALA A 150 9.45 3.01 -18.94
CA ALA A 150 8.92 2.04 -17.99
C ALA A 150 8.28 2.62 -16.74
N MET A 151 8.47 3.90 -16.41
CA MET A 151 8.08 4.38 -15.07
C MET A 151 7.54 5.81 -15.06
N VAL A 152 6.34 6.00 -15.61
CA VAL A 152 5.62 7.28 -15.45
C VAL A 152 5.19 7.49 -14.01
N ASP A 153 4.87 6.41 -13.33
CA ASP A 153 4.47 6.41 -11.92
C ASP A 153 5.11 5.22 -11.21
N LEU A 154 6.25 5.46 -10.56
CA LEU A 154 7.03 4.45 -9.83
C LEU A 154 6.21 3.63 -8.81
N PRO A 155 5.26 4.18 -8.03
CA PRO A 155 4.47 3.40 -7.09
C PRO A 155 3.50 2.42 -7.73
N SER A 156 3.18 2.57 -9.00
CA SER A 156 2.17 1.75 -9.68
C SER A 156 2.53 0.26 -9.76
N TRP A 157 3.81 -0.11 -9.66
CA TRP A 157 4.24 -1.51 -9.62
C TRP A 157 3.54 -2.31 -8.52
N SER A 158 3.33 -1.73 -7.35
CA SER A 158 2.67 -2.41 -6.24
C SER A 158 1.17 -2.56 -6.44
N MET A 159 0.55 -1.70 -7.26
CA MET A 159 -0.88 -1.77 -7.59
C MET A 159 -1.20 -3.00 -8.43
N CYS A 160 -0.28 -3.42 -9.28
CA CYS A 160 -0.40 -4.67 -10.03
C CYS A 160 -0.48 -5.87 -9.09
N TRP A 161 0.41 -5.92 -8.09
CA TRP A 161 0.39 -6.97 -7.06
C TRP A 161 -0.89 -6.91 -6.22
N GLU A 162 -1.31 -5.72 -5.82
CA GLU A 162 -2.55 -5.52 -5.07
C GLU A 162 -3.78 -6.05 -5.86
N LEU A 163 -3.84 -5.77 -7.17
CA LEU A 163 -4.90 -6.28 -8.03
C LEU A 163 -4.81 -7.80 -8.16
N LEU A 164 -3.63 -8.34 -8.46
CA LEU A 164 -3.41 -9.78 -8.60
C LEU A 164 -3.81 -10.53 -7.32
N PHE A 165 -3.35 -10.07 -6.15
CA PHE A 165 -3.70 -10.68 -4.87
C PHE A 165 -5.19 -10.58 -4.59
N SER A 166 -5.83 -9.47 -4.96
CA SER A 166 -7.26 -9.29 -4.82
C SER A 166 -8.05 -10.28 -5.69
N LEU A 167 -7.60 -10.53 -6.93
CA LEU A 167 -8.21 -11.51 -7.82
C LEU A 167 -7.96 -12.95 -7.36
N ALA A 168 -6.77 -13.22 -6.79
CA ALA A 168 -6.39 -14.52 -6.24
C ALA A 168 -6.95 -14.77 -4.82
N LEU A 169 -7.63 -13.79 -4.21
CA LEU A 169 -8.14 -13.90 -2.83
C LEU A 169 -8.98 -15.14 -2.57
N PRO A 170 -9.84 -15.65 -3.48
CA PRO A 170 -10.56 -16.90 -3.26
C PRO A 170 -9.63 -18.06 -2.94
N MET A 171 -8.50 -18.16 -3.65
CA MET A 171 -7.50 -19.21 -3.40
C MET A 171 -6.80 -19.03 -2.06
N TYR A 172 -6.42 -17.80 -1.72
CA TYR A 172 -5.83 -17.51 -0.42
C TYR A 172 -6.74 -17.87 0.75
N VAL A 173 -8.04 -17.55 0.65
CA VAL A 173 -9.03 -17.84 1.70
C VAL A 173 -9.22 -19.36 1.87
N LEU A 174 -9.11 -20.14 0.78
CA LEU A 174 -9.21 -21.60 0.84
C LEU A 174 -7.95 -22.25 1.46
N VAL A 175 -6.76 -21.72 1.13
CA VAL A 175 -5.47 -22.31 1.52
C VAL A 175 -4.99 -21.79 2.88
N ALA A 176 -5.24 -20.53 3.20
CA ALA A 176 -4.81 -19.94 4.46
C ALA A 176 -5.62 -20.49 5.63
N THR A 177 -5.02 -21.43 6.33
CA THR A 177 -5.60 -22.14 7.48
C THR A 177 -5.17 -21.49 8.80
N ASP A 178 -4.43 -22.21 9.63
CA ASP A 178 -3.96 -21.73 10.93
C ASP A 178 -2.66 -20.92 10.78
N MET A 179 -2.54 -19.84 11.56
CA MET A 179 -1.32 -19.02 11.64
C MET A 179 -0.07 -19.87 11.97
N ARG A 180 -0.24 -20.95 12.76
CA ARG A 180 0.86 -21.87 13.12
C ARG A 180 1.46 -22.58 11.91
N ILE A 181 0.67 -22.79 10.86
CA ILE A 181 1.13 -23.38 9.59
C ILE A 181 1.60 -22.29 8.65
N VAL A 182 0.85 -21.20 8.53
CA VAL A 182 1.16 -20.13 7.59
C VAL A 182 2.44 -19.38 7.95
N ALA A 183 2.68 -19.10 9.24
CA ALA A 183 3.85 -18.32 9.65
C ALA A 183 5.20 -18.96 9.27
N PRO A 184 5.45 -20.27 9.53
CA PRO A 184 6.71 -20.90 9.08
C PRO A 184 6.83 -21.01 7.56
N VAL A 185 5.71 -21.20 6.83
CA VAL A 185 5.72 -21.19 5.35
C VAL A 185 6.07 -19.80 4.83
N VAL A 186 5.49 -18.76 5.41
CA VAL A 186 5.84 -17.36 5.06
C VAL A 186 7.31 -17.10 5.34
N LEU A 187 7.83 -17.51 6.49
CA LEU A 187 9.25 -17.37 6.81
C LEU A 187 10.14 -18.06 5.76
N ALA A 188 9.81 -19.29 5.40
CA ALA A 188 10.53 -20.03 4.38
C ALA A 188 10.48 -19.32 3.00
N CYS A 189 9.31 -18.80 2.61
CA CYS A 189 9.15 -18.03 1.38
C CYS A 189 9.95 -16.70 1.41
N VAL A 190 9.99 -16.00 2.55
CA VAL A 190 10.78 -14.77 2.70
C VAL A 190 12.27 -15.08 2.56
N LEU A 191 12.77 -16.12 3.22
CA LEU A 191 14.15 -16.56 3.10
C LEU A 191 14.50 -17.01 1.67
N ALA A 192 13.63 -17.79 1.04
CA ALA A 192 13.79 -18.24 -0.35
C ALA A 192 13.76 -17.06 -1.33
N SER A 193 12.92 -16.05 -1.09
CA SER A 193 12.88 -14.82 -1.87
C SER A 193 14.22 -14.06 -1.85
N GLU A 194 14.84 -13.96 -0.69
CA GLU A 194 16.15 -13.32 -0.55
C GLU A 194 17.27 -14.15 -1.18
N TRP A 195 17.23 -15.46 -1.00
CA TRP A 195 18.20 -16.36 -1.60
C TRP A 195 18.12 -16.39 -3.14
N ALA A 196 16.90 -16.46 -3.68
CA ALA A 196 16.64 -16.48 -5.12
C ALA A 196 16.67 -15.10 -5.77
N GLN A 197 16.80 -14.02 -4.99
CA GLN A 197 16.69 -12.61 -5.44
C GLN A 197 15.37 -12.37 -6.22
N TRP A 198 14.27 -13.01 -5.75
CA TRP A 198 12.95 -12.91 -6.37
C TRP A 198 11.89 -12.33 -5.42
N PRO A 199 11.79 -11.00 -5.30
CA PRO A 199 10.89 -10.29 -4.39
C PRO A 199 9.40 -10.70 -4.48
N PRO A 200 8.85 -11.09 -5.64
CA PRO A 200 7.45 -11.51 -5.75
C PRO A 200 7.04 -12.60 -4.76
N LEU A 201 7.92 -13.58 -4.50
CA LEU A 201 7.65 -14.66 -3.56
C LEU A 201 7.36 -14.11 -2.14
N ARG A 202 8.11 -13.11 -1.70
CA ARG A 202 7.87 -12.42 -0.43
C ARG A 202 6.53 -11.70 -0.44
N HIS A 203 6.19 -10.97 -1.51
CA HIS A 203 4.92 -10.23 -1.59
C HIS A 203 3.71 -11.17 -1.50
N MET A 204 3.76 -12.31 -2.21
CA MET A 204 2.72 -13.34 -2.14
C MET A 204 2.59 -13.91 -0.72
N ALA A 205 3.71 -14.20 -0.08
CA ALA A 205 3.75 -14.78 1.26
C ALA A 205 3.20 -13.83 2.33
N VAL A 206 3.58 -12.56 2.31
CA VAL A 206 3.10 -11.61 3.33
C VAL A 206 1.62 -11.26 3.16
N PHE A 207 1.07 -11.33 1.95
CA PHE A 207 -0.37 -11.24 1.74
C PHE A 207 -1.09 -12.43 2.37
N ALA A 208 -0.58 -13.67 2.18
CA ALA A 208 -1.11 -14.87 2.86
C ALA A 208 -1.06 -14.76 4.39
N LEU A 209 -0.02 -14.14 4.94
CA LEU A 209 0.10 -13.86 6.37
C LEU A 209 -1.06 -12.95 6.85
N GLY A 210 -1.42 -11.93 6.08
CA GLY A 210 -2.59 -11.09 6.35
C GLY A 210 -3.90 -11.87 6.34
N VAL A 211 -4.08 -12.80 5.38
CA VAL A 211 -5.27 -13.65 5.31
C VAL A 211 -5.38 -14.60 6.51
N ALA A 212 -4.26 -15.21 6.93
CA ALA A 212 -4.23 -16.08 8.12
C ALA A 212 -4.53 -15.28 9.40
N LEU A 213 -4.06 -14.03 9.48
CA LEU A 213 -4.41 -13.15 10.60
C LEU A 213 -5.90 -12.81 10.61
N ALA A 214 -6.52 -12.59 9.43
CA ALA A 214 -7.96 -12.38 9.31
C ALA A 214 -8.76 -13.60 9.81
N ARG A 215 -8.32 -14.81 9.45
CA ARG A 215 -8.93 -16.05 9.96
C ARG A 215 -8.83 -16.13 11.48
N SER A 216 -7.63 -15.89 12.03
CA SER A 216 -7.45 -15.87 13.48
C SER A 216 -8.35 -14.85 14.18
N LEU A 217 -8.51 -13.67 13.55
CA LEU A 217 -9.42 -12.62 14.05
C LEU A 217 -10.90 -13.04 14.01
N VAL A 218 -11.33 -13.69 12.95
CA VAL A 218 -12.72 -14.15 12.79
C VAL A 218 -13.03 -15.29 13.75
N ASP A 219 -12.10 -16.24 13.93
CA ASP A 219 -12.30 -17.43 14.75
C ASP A 219 -12.18 -17.14 16.26
N ARG A 220 -11.30 -16.24 16.68
CA ARG A 220 -10.95 -16.00 18.09
C ARG A 220 -11.38 -14.62 18.61
N GLY A 221 -11.80 -13.73 17.73
CA GLY A 221 -12.06 -12.33 18.08
C GLY A 221 -10.80 -11.49 18.25
N ARG A 222 -10.96 -10.25 18.71
CA ARG A 222 -9.84 -9.32 18.98
C ARG A 222 -9.25 -9.64 20.35
N GLU A 223 -7.97 -9.96 20.37
CA GLU A 223 -7.23 -10.11 21.63
C GLU A 223 -6.85 -8.70 22.13
N SER A 224 -7.20 -8.41 23.38
CA SER A 224 -6.82 -7.16 24.03
C SER A 224 -5.36 -7.25 24.49
N MET A 225 -4.52 -6.33 24.00
CA MET A 225 -3.18 -6.12 24.53
C MET A 225 -3.23 -5.10 25.68
N ARG A 226 -2.61 -5.42 26.80
CA ARG A 226 -2.48 -4.44 27.88
C ARG A 226 -1.63 -3.27 27.40
N GLY A 227 -2.03 -2.02 27.68
CA GLY A 227 -1.38 -0.83 27.17
C GLY A 227 0.13 -0.74 27.43
N ILE A 228 0.61 -1.31 28.55
CA ILE A 228 2.05 -1.41 28.87
C ILE A 228 2.81 -2.28 27.85
N VAL A 229 2.17 -3.27 27.25
CA VAL A 229 2.79 -4.17 26.26
C VAL A 229 2.64 -3.61 24.85
N ALA A 230 1.57 -2.91 24.54
CA ALA A 230 1.28 -2.40 23.21
C ALA A 230 2.30 -1.35 22.73
N VAL A 231 2.67 -0.39 23.58
CA VAL A 231 3.65 0.64 23.23
C VAL A 231 5.04 0.05 23.00
N PRO A 232 5.63 -0.74 23.92
CA PRO A 232 6.89 -1.42 23.64
C PRO A 232 6.85 -2.32 22.39
N ALA A 233 5.73 -3.03 22.17
CA ALA A 233 5.56 -3.86 20.99
C ALA A 233 5.55 -3.02 19.70
N ALA A 234 4.84 -1.88 19.68
CA ALA A 234 4.83 -0.96 18.55
C ALA A 234 6.23 -0.40 18.28
N LEU A 235 6.96 0.03 19.31
CA LEU A 235 8.33 0.51 19.18
C LEU A 235 9.26 -0.59 18.66
N CYS A 236 9.14 -1.81 19.17
CA CYS A 236 9.89 -2.96 18.66
C CYS A 236 9.57 -3.19 17.18
N GLY A 237 8.29 -3.15 16.78
CA GLY A 237 7.89 -3.27 15.37
C GLY A 237 8.54 -2.21 14.48
N VAL A 238 8.56 -0.96 14.91
CA VAL A 238 9.24 0.13 14.18
C VAL A 238 10.75 -0.13 14.08
N VAL A 239 11.42 -0.52 15.16
CA VAL A 239 12.87 -0.83 15.15
C VAL A 239 13.17 -1.97 14.19
N LEU A 240 12.36 -3.05 14.20
CA LEU A 240 12.51 -4.19 13.30
C LEU A 240 12.32 -3.81 11.82
N ILE A 241 11.49 -2.82 11.52
CA ILE A 241 11.34 -2.28 10.16
C ILE A 241 12.55 -1.41 9.80
N CYS A 242 12.90 -0.45 10.64
CA CYS A 242 13.95 0.54 10.37
C CYS A 242 15.34 -0.10 10.20
N GLN A 243 15.65 -1.18 10.93
CA GLN A 243 16.95 -1.85 10.82
C GLN A 243 17.25 -2.36 9.40
N SER A 244 16.22 -2.71 8.64
CA SER A 244 16.40 -3.19 7.26
C SER A 244 16.93 -2.10 6.32
N GLY A 245 16.56 -0.85 6.55
CA GLY A 245 17.07 0.29 5.76
C GLY A 245 18.43 0.80 6.22
N LEU A 246 18.81 0.52 7.48
CA LEU A 246 20.13 0.89 8.02
C LEU A 246 21.25 -0.03 7.51
N GLY A 247 20.90 -1.21 6.96
CA GLY A 247 21.90 -2.17 6.48
C GLY A 247 22.74 -2.80 7.60
N VAL A 248 22.22 -2.86 8.82
CA VAL A 248 22.91 -3.44 9.98
C VAL A 248 23.06 -4.94 9.84
N LEU A 249 22.06 -5.59 9.24
CA LEU A 249 22.04 -7.03 9.03
C LEU A 249 22.00 -7.35 7.53
N PRO A 250 22.54 -8.52 7.09
CA PRO A 250 22.38 -8.98 5.72
C PRO A 250 20.89 -9.19 5.38
N GLY A 251 20.51 -9.02 4.10
CA GLY A 251 19.12 -9.09 3.64
C GLY A 251 18.37 -10.34 4.09
N ILE A 252 19.05 -11.49 4.09
CA ILE A 252 18.49 -12.78 4.53
C ILE A 252 18.01 -12.76 6.00
N ALA A 253 18.60 -11.94 6.86
CA ALA A 253 18.18 -11.76 8.24
C ALA A 253 17.28 -10.51 8.40
N ALA A 254 17.60 -9.43 7.69
CA ALA A 254 16.91 -8.16 7.79
C ALA A 254 15.45 -8.24 7.32
N GLN A 255 15.16 -8.97 6.23
CA GLN A 255 13.83 -9.05 5.66
C GLN A 255 12.83 -9.83 6.53
N PRO A 256 13.13 -11.03 7.05
CA PRO A 256 12.24 -11.70 7.99
C PRO A 256 11.93 -10.86 9.23
N LEU A 257 12.93 -10.19 9.79
CA LEU A 257 12.73 -9.30 10.94
C LEU A 257 11.84 -8.11 10.62
N ALA A 258 11.99 -7.52 9.44
CA ALA A 258 11.11 -6.43 9.00
C ALA A 258 9.66 -6.91 8.79
N VAL A 259 9.47 -8.11 8.24
CA VAL A 259 8.13 -8.73 8.13
C VAL A 259 7.52 -8.97 9.52
N CYS A 260 8.31 -9.48 10.47
CA CYS A 260 7.86 -9.59 11.86
C CYS A 260 7.49 -8.24 12.46
N GLY A 261 8.26 -7.19 12.18
CA GLY A 261 7.95 -5.82 12.59
C GLY A 261 6.63 -5.32 12.02
N CYS A 262 6.39 -5.53 10.72
CA CYS A 262 5.13 -5.18 10.08
C CYS A 262 3.95 -5.95 10.70
N LEU A 263 4.09 -7.26 10.91
CA LEU A 263 3.07 -8.08 11.56
C LEU A 263 2.76 -7.57 12.97
N LEU A 264 3.79 -7.27 13.75
CA LEU A 264 3.65 -6.76 15.11
C LEU A 264 2.87 -5.45 15.16
N LEU A 265 3.15 -4.50 14.25
CA LEU A 265 2.38 -3.27 14.13
C LEU A 265 0.91 -3.52 13.80
N VAL A 266 0.62 -4.48 12.91
CA VAL A 266 -0.77 -4.86 12.58
C VAL A 266 -1.48 -5.48 13.78
N VAL A 267 -0.82 -6.38 14.52
CA VAL A 267 -1.38 -7.02 15.72
C VAL A 267 -1.67 -5.98 16.80
N VAL A 268 -0.75 -5.05 17.05
CA VAL A 268 -0.97 -3.93 17.99
C VAL A 268 -2.14 -3.05 17.56
N ALA A 269 -2.23 -2.72 16.26
CA ALA A 269 -3.34 -1.93 15.75
C ALA A 269 -4.69 -2.66 15.82
N LEU A 270 -4.71 -3.99 15.82
CA LEU A 270 -5.91 -4.80 16.02
C LEU A 270 -6.33 -4.86 17.48
N GLY A 271 -5.44 -4.62 18.43
CA GLY A 271 -5.72 -4.64 19.84
C GLY A 271 -6.76 -3.60 20.27
N ASP A 272 -7.17 -3.67 21.52
CA ASP A 272 -8.03 -2.67 22.18
C ASP A 272 -7.21 -1.96 23.28
N ASP A 273 -6.28 -1.12 22.86
CA ASP A 273 -5.24 -0.49 23.66
C ASP A 273 -5.00 0.98 23.28
N VAL A 274 -4.06 1.62 23.96
CA VAL A 274 -3.73 3.03 23.74
C VAL A 274 -3.24 3.31 22.31
N VAL A 275 -2.53 2.36 21.68
CA VAL A 275 -2.01 2.53 20.31
C VAL A 275 -3.16 2.48 19.31
N SER A 276 -4.04 1.50 19.42
CA SER A 276 -5.22 1.40 18.56
C SER A 276 -6.17 2.57 18.74
N ALA A 277 -6.34 3.06 19.98
CA ALA A 277 -7.12 4.26 20.29
C ALA A 277 -6.51 5.50 19.62
N LEU A 278 -5.18 5.69 19.70
CA LEU A 278 -4.47 6.78 19.04
C LEU A 278 -4.65 6.73 17.51
N LEU A 279 -4.42 5.55 16.90
CA LEU A 279 -4.57 5.34 15.46
C LEU A 279 -6.02 5.55 14.98
N SER A 280 -6.98 5.43 15.89
CA SER A 280 -8.40 5.65 15.61
C SER A 280 -8.86 7.11 15.75
N THR A 281 -7.97 8.05 16.11
CA THR A 281 -8.31 9.46 16.19
C THR A 281 -8.57 10.11 14.82
N ALA A 282 -9.25 11.22 14.79
CA ALA A 282 -9.67 11.86 13.55
C ALA A 282 -8.54 12.17 12.56
N PRO A 283 -7.36 12.68 12.97
CA PRO A 283 -6.24 12.94 12.06
C PRO A 283 -5.72 11.65 11.39
N PHE A 284 -5.55 10.58 12.15
CA PHE A 284 -5.06 9.31 11.61
C PHE A 284 -6.09 8.63 10.70
N ARG A 285 -7.37 8.69 11.04
CA ARG A 285 -8.45 8.21 10.16
C ARG A 285 -8.53 8.99 8.86
N TRP A 286 -8.34 10.33 8.93
CA TRP A 286 -8.25 11.16 7.74
C TRP A 286 -7.07 10.76 6.86
N LEU A 287 -5.88 10.62 7.45
CA LEU A 287 -4.68 10.18 6.74
C LEU A 287 -4.88 8.79 6.10
N GLY A 288 -5.53 7.86 6.81
CA GLY A 288 -5.91 6.55 6.29
C GLY A 288 -6.89 6.62 5.12
N ARG A 289 -7.82 7.58 5.14
CA ARG A 289 -8.77 7.79 4.05
C ARG A 289 -8.10 8.26 2.77
N VAL A 290 -7.13 9.17 2.87
CA VAL A 290 -6.41 9.72 1.70
C VAL A 290 -5.17 8.92 1.33
N SER A 291 -4.82 7.88 2.09
CA SER A 291 -3.55 7.13 1.94
C SER A 291 -3.34 6.54 0.56
N PHE A 292 -4.39 6.06 -0.09
CA PHE A 292 -4.31 5.50 -1.44
C PHE A 292 -4.05 6.60 -2.48
N SER A 293 -4.78 7.71 -2.41
CA SER A 293 -4.54 8.88 -3.24
C SER A 293 -3.14 9.47 -3.01
N LEU A 294 -2.69 9.55 -1.75
CA LEU A 294 -1.35 10.00 -1.38
C LEU A 294 -0.27 9.11 -2.00
N TYR A 295 -0.47 7.80 -1.92
CA TYR A 295 0.44 6.82 -2.51
C TYR A 295 0.55 6.97 -4.02
N LEU A 296 -0.55 7.24 -4.73
CA LEU A 296 -0.56 7.38 -6.18
C LEU A 296 -0.02 8.74 -6.68
N THR A 297 -0.13 9.81 -5.89
CA THR A 297 0.15 11.17 -6.37
C THR A 297 1.44 11.80 -5.86
N HIS A 298 2.14 11.18 -4.90
CA HIS A 298 3.29 11.81 -4.26
C HIS A 298 4.49 12.00 -5.20
N LEU A 299 4.79 11.05 -6.09
CA LEU A 299 5.94 11.17 -6.97
C LEU A 299 5.78 12.27 -8.05
N PRO A 300 4.63 12.41 -8.73
CA PRO A 300 4.40 13.58 -9.57
C PRO A 300 4.63 14.91 -8.87
N VAL A 301 4.21 15.03 -7.61
CA VAL A 301 4.46 16.24 -6.82
C VAL A 301 5.95 16.43 -6.56
N ARG A 302 6.67 15.37 -6.19
CA ARG A 302 8.12 15.43 -5.98
C ARG A 302 8.85 15.85 -7.24
N ASP A 303 8.58 15.19 -8.34
CA ASP A 303 9.43 15.26 -9.52
C ASP A 303 9.18 16.53 -10.34
N TRP A 304 7.94 17.02 -10.36
CA TRP A 304 7.55 18.17 -11.18
C TRP A 304 7.38 19.48 -10.40
N ILE A 305 7.13 19.44 -9.12
CA ILE A 305 6.89 20.66 -8.32
C ILE A 305 8.09 20.98 -7.43
N MET A 306 8.72 19.95 -6.86
CA MET A 306 9.84 20.12 -5.93
C MET A 306 11.02 20.93 -6.50
N PRO A 307 11.48 20.75 -7.74
CA PRO A 307 12.59 21.52 -8.28
C PRO A 307 12.35 23.04 -8.27
N TYR A 308 11.09 23.45 -8.39
CA TYR A 308 10.68 24.86 -8.53
C TYR A 308 10.25 25.53 -7.22
N ILE A 309 10.26 24.80 -6.10
CA ILE A 309 10.00 25.40 -4.79
C ILE A 309 11.28 26.11 -4.30
N PRO A 310 11.27 27.46 -4.21
CA PRO A 310 12.48 28.24 -3.86
C PRO A 310 12.82 28.18 -2.36
N VAL A 311 12.23 27.26 -1.61
CA VAL A 311 12.44 27.10 -0.17
C VAL A 311 13.52 26.04 0.07
N GLN A 312 14.52 26.39 0.88
CA GLN A 312 15.62 25.49 1.25
C GLN A 312 15.57 25.13 2.74
N GLY A 313 16.42 24.17 3.15
CA GLY A 313 16.53 23.75 4.54
C GLY A 313 15.38 22.89 5.03
N ALA A 314 15.16 22.88 6.36
CA ALA A 314 14.19 22.00 7.01
C ALA A 314 12.72 22.30 6.66
N LEU A 315 12.41 23.50 6.18
CA LEU A 315 11.05 23.89 5.80
C LEU A 315 10.61 23.24 4.48
N ARG A 316 11.56 22.95 3.58
CA ARG A 316 11.27 22.34 2.27
C ARG A 316 10.53 21.01 2.36
N PRO A 317 10.99 19.98 3.08
CA PRO A 317 10.27 18.72 3.19
C PRO A 317 8.90 18.87 3.86
N VAL A 318 8.74 19.79 4.80
CA VAL A 318 7.44 20.06 5.45
C VAL A 318 6.43 20.61 4.43
N LEU A 319 6.83 21.59 3.63
CA LEU A 319 5.97 22.15 2.57
C LEU A 319 5.61 21.11 1.52
N LEU A 320 6.56 20.26 1.16
CA LEU A 320 6.33 19.19 0.18
C LEU A 320 5.33 18.16 0.70
N VAL A 321 5.46 17.72 1.94
CA VAL A 321 4.50 16.80 2.55
C VAL A 321 3.12 17.45 2.62
N ALA A 322 3.03 18.73 3.02
CA ALA A 322 1.77 19.46 3.05
C ALA A 322 1.12 19.54 1.65
N LEU A 323 1.92 19.83 0.63
CA LEU A 323 1.44 19.88 -0.75
C LEU A 323 0.98 18.50 -1.24
N CYS A 324 1.73 17.43 -0.93
CA CYS A 324 1.29 16.06 -1.24
C CYS A 324 -0.04 15.72 -0.59
N LEU A 325 -0.25 16.12 0.65
CA LEU A 325 -1.51 15.88 1.36
C LEU A 325 -2.67 16.67 0.73
N LEU A 326 -2.44 17.91 0.29
CA LEU A 326 -3.44 18.70 -0.43
C LEU A 326 -3.80 18.07 -1.78
N VAL A 327 -2.80 17.66 -2.57
CA VAL A 327 -3.02 16.96 -3.85
C VAL A 327 -3.73 15.63 -3.63
N ALA A 328 -3.35 14.88 -2.60
CA ALA A 328 -3.98 13.62 -2.25
C ALA A 328 -5.45 13.79 -1.84
N GLU A 329 -5.79 14.83 -1.06
CA GLU A 329 -7.19 15.12 -0.71
C GLU A 329 -7.99 15.50 -1.95
N ALA A 330 -7.46 16.37 -2.82
CA ALA A 330 -8.11 16.73 -4.07
C ALA A 330 -8.34 15.49 -4.97
N PHE A 331 -7.34 14.66 -5.13
CA PHE A 331 -7.44 13.42 -5.91
C PHE A 331 -8.42 12.42 -5.28
N HIS A 332 -8.44 12.31 -3.96
CA HIS A 332 -9.42 11.50 -3.25
C HIS A 332 -10.85 11.96 -3.55
N LEU A 333 -11.12 13.25 -3.46
CA LEU A 333 -12.46 13.80 -3.68
C LEU A 333 -12.91 13.70 -5.13
N LEU A 334 -12.00 13.95 -6.08
CA LEU A 334 -12.32 14.04 -7.50
C LEU A 334 -12.28 12.68 -8.22
N VAL A 335 -11.48 11.74 -7.77
CA VAL A 335 -11.22 10.47 -8.46
C VAL A 335 -11.55 9.26 -7.60
N GLU A 336 -10.89 9.10 -6.44
CA GLU A 336 -10.99 7.87 -5.64
C GLU A 336 -12.41 7.68 -5.08
N ARG A 337 -12.98 8.73 -4.50
CA ARG A 337 -14.33 8.69 -3.92
C ARG A 337 -15.41 8.39 -4.98
N PRO A 338 -15.46 9.04 -6.16
CA PRO A 338 -16.34 8.68 -7.25
C PRO A 338 -16.15 7.23 -7.73
N ALA A 339 -14.91 6.77 -7.92
CA ALA A 339 -14.62 5.39 -8.30
C ALA A 339 -15.13 4.38 -7.26
N THR A 340 -14.96 4.69 -5.98
CA THR A 340 -15.50 3.87 -4.88
C THR A 340 -17.03 3.86 -4.87
N MET A 341 -17.68 4.97 -5.13
CA MET A 341 -19.15 5.03 -5.26
C MET A 341 -19.65 4.23 -6.46
N LEU A 342 -18.97 4.34 -7.60
CA LEU A 342 -19.28 3.56 -8.80
C LEU A 342 -19.14 2.05 -8.53
N SER A 343 -18.04 1.63 -7.93
CA SER A 343 -17.80 0.22 -7.59
C SER A 343 -18.89 -0.37 -6.69
N ARG A 344 -19.43 0.42 -5.76
CA ARG A 344 -20.55 0.00 -4.90
C ARG A 344 -21.86 -0.13 -5.66
N ARG A 345 -22.11 0.71 -6.69
CA ARG A 345 -23.32 0.65 -7.53
C ARG A 345 -23.32 -0.56 -8.46
N LEU A 346 -22.17 -0.86 -9.08
CA LEU A 346 -22.01 -2.02 -9.97
C LEU A 346 -22.17 -3.36 -9.23
N GLY A 347 -22.13 -3.33 -7.94
CA GLY A 347 -22.32 -4.50 -7.12
C GLY A 347 -23.67 -4.52 -6.39
N ARG A 348 -24.70 -3.80 -6.79
CA ARG A 348 -26.08 -3.97 -6.32
C ARG A 348 -26.89 -4.74 -7.34
#